data_b22abe4b15ccca0e09cfe212b7d5d9c6
#
_entry.id   b22abe4b15ccca0e09cfe212b7d5d9c6
#
_cell.length_a   1.000
_cell.length_b   1.000
_cell.length_c   1.000
_cell.angle_alpha   90.00
_cell.angle_beta   90.00
_cell.angle_gamma   90.00
#
_symmetry.space_group_name_H-M   'P 1'
#
loop_
_entity.id
_entity.type
_entity.pdbx_description
1 polymer ?
#
loop_
_entity_poly.entity_id
_entity_poly.type
_entity_poly.pdbx_seq_one_letter_code
_entity_poly.pdbx_strand_id
1 'polypeptide(L)'
;VDGKLPSSILFCCDHNAVRSPMAEGLMKQMFGDQVYVQSVGVKNDLEVDGFAVAVCAEIGVRLERHRARSFEEMEHLGSELSGFDLVVAMSPASQRRALDMTRFYHLDVEYWPVMDPTGLAEDREGKLAAYRQTRDQIRDRILDRFGPPSAAPAKLQRI
;
A
#
# COMPACT_ATOMS: atom_id res chain seq x y z
N VAL A 1 8.89 14.42 -10.78
CA VAL A 1 8.94 13.84 -9.46
C VAL A 1 10.34 13.96 -8.90
N ASP A 2 10.42 14.44 -7.71
CA ASP A 2 11.72 14.76 -7.12
C ASP A 2 12.23 13.72 -6.13
N GLY A 3 11.53 12.62 -5.98
CA GLY A 3 11.94 11.56 -5.07
C GLY A 3 11.76 11.91 -3.61
N LYS A 4 11.13 13.02 -3.33
CA LYS A 4 10.98 13.46 -1.96
C LYS A 4 9.90 12.66 -1.24
N LEU A 5 10.19 12.25 -0.01
CA LEU A 5 9.24 11.49 0.78
C LEU A 5 8.16 12.40 1.36
N PRO A 6 6.89 12.00 1.27
CA PRO A 6 5.84 12.72 1.99
C PRO A 6 5.93 12.41 3.47
N SER A 7 5.31 13.23 4.31
CA SER A 7 5.23 12.95 5.74
C SER A 7 4.30 11.78 6.01
N SER A 8 3.26 11.66 5.20
CA SER A 8 2.28 10.60 5.37
C SER A 8 1.73 10.17 4.01
N ILE A 9 1.45 8.89 3.87
CA ILE A 9 0.99 8.33 2.61
C ILE A 9 -0.10 7.29 2.91
N LEU A 10 -1.15 7.32 2.10
CA LEU A 10 -2.25 6.37 2.18
C LEU A 10 -2.33 5.62 0.86
N PHE A 11 -2.15 4.31 0.91
CA PHE A 11 -2.33 3.47 -0.27
C PHE A 11 -3.76 2.95 -0.30
N CYS A 12 -4.36 2.87 -1.48
CA CYS A 12 -5.71 2.36 -1.58
C CYS A 12 -5.91 1.49 -2.81
N CYS A 13 -6.79 0.51 -2.66
CA CYS A 13 -7.18 -0.39 -3.73
C CYS A 13 -8.65 -0.78 -3.50
N ASP A 14 -9.12 -1.86 -4.14
CA ASP A 14 -10.54 -2.20 -4.06
C ASP A 14 -10.96 -2.72 -2.68
N HIS A 15 -10.20 -3.68 -2.13
CA HIS A 15 -10.62 -4.41 -0.93
C HIS A 15 -9.68 -4.25 0.25
N ASN A 16 -8.54 -3.62 0.08
CA ASN A 16 -7.49 -3.56 1.11
C ASN A 16 -7.07 -4.97 1.54
N ALA A 17 -7.03 -5.88 0.59
CA ALA A 17 -6.70 -7.28 0.86
C ALA A 17 -5.39 -7.74 0.22
N VAL A 18 -4.97 -7.14 -0.88
CA VAL A 18 -3.77 -7.55 -1.61
C VAL A 18 -2.86 -6.36 -1.91
N ARG A 19 -3.26 -5.50 -2.86
CA ARG A 19 -2.37 -4.48 -3.41
C ARG A 19 -1.98 -3.41 -2.41
N SER A 20 -2.95 -2.79 -1.77
CA SER A 20 -2.61 -1.71 -0.84
C SER A 20 -1.95 -2.21 0.44
N PRO A 21 -2.30 -3.39 1.00
CA PRO A 21 -1.52 -3.92 2.12
C PRO A 21 -0.08 -4.22 1.74
N MET A 22 0.17 -4.75 0.54
CA MET A 22 1.53 -4.99 0.06
C MET A 22 2.31 -3.68 0.01
N ALA A 23 1.69 -2.63 -0.54
CA ALA A 23 2.34 -1.33 -0.66
C ALA A 23 2.63 -0.76 0.72
N GLU A 24 1.67 -0.87 1.64
CA GLU A 24 1.88 -0.39 3.00
C GLU A 24 3.04 -1.11 3.67
N GLY A 25 3.07 -2.44 3.56
CA GLY A 25 4.14 -3.23 4.18
C GLY A 25 5.50 -2.93 3.59
N LEU A 26 5.58 -2.83 2.27
CA LEU A 26 6.83 -2.53 1.59
C LEU A 26 7.34 -1.13 1.94
N MET A 27 6.45 -0.16 1.96
CA MET A 27 6.81 1.21 2.28
C MET A 27 7.31 1.31 3.71
N LYS A 28 6.65 0.61 4.64
CA LYS A 28 7.09 0.58 6.03
C LYS A 28 8.46 -0.07 6.19
N GLN A 29 8.71 -1.13 5.42
CA GLN A 29 10.01 -1.78 5.48
C GLN A 29 11.12 -0.85 5.01
N MET A 30 10.86 -0.12 3.93
CA MET A 30 11.88 0.73 3.34
C MET A 30 12.03 2.09 4.04
N PHE A 31 10.93 2.69 4.47
CA PHE A 31 10.93 4.06 4.95
C PHE A 31 10.15 4.27 6.24
N GLY A 32 9.87 3.20 6.97
CA GLY A 32 8.94 3.26 8.10
C GLY A 32 9.29 4.26 9.18
N ASP A 33 10.56 4.59 9.32
CA ASP A 33 10.97 5.57 10.33
C ASP A 33 10.74 7.00 9.87
N GLN A 34 10.46 7.19 8.60
CA GLN A 34 10.43 8.51 7.98
C GLN A 34 9.06 8.92 7.49
N VAL A 35 8.15 7.97 7.32
CA VAL A 35 6.83 8.22 6.72
C VAL A 35 5.77 7.49 7.51
N TYR A 36 4.67 8.18 7.79
CA TYR A 36 3.51 7.53 8.37
C TYR A 36 2.71 6.87 7.23
N VAL A 37 2.53 5.56 7.28
CA VAL A 37 1.93 4.81 6.17
C VAL A 37 0.70 4.05 6.64
N GLN A 38 -0.38 4.16 5.88
CA GLN A 38 -1.60 3.39 6.11
C GLN A 38 -2.15 2.92 4.78
N SER A 39 -3.14 2.03 4.81
CA SER A 39 -3.82 1.59 3.60
C SER A 39 -5.30 1.36 3.86
N VAL A 40 -6.12 1.54 2.83
CA VAL A 40 -7.57 1.32 2.90
C VAL A 40 -8.06 0.76 1.58
N GLY A 41 -9.29 0.27 1.56
CA GLY A 41 -9.97 -0.17 0.35
C GLY A 41 -11.24 0.62 0.13
N VAL A 42 -11.78 0.50 -1.07
CA VAL A 42 -13.09 1.06 -1.36
C VAL A 42 -14.16 0.28 -0.58
N LYS A 43 -13.94 -1.02 -0.43
CA LYS A 43 -14.83 -1.91 0.30
C LYS A 43 -14.08 -2.63 1.41
N ASN A 44 -14.81 -3.05 2.43
CA ASN A 44 -14.25 -3.92 3.47
C ASN A 44 -15.09 -5.20 3.48
N ASP A 45 -14.87 -6.04 2.46
CA ASP A 45 -15.61 -7.29 2.32
C ASP A 45 -14.68 -8.51 2.28
N LEU A 46 -13.39 -8.32 2.45
CA LEU A 46 -12.40 -9.40 2.44
C LEU A 46 -11.39 -9.17 3.55
N GLU A 47 -10.76 -10.27 3.97
CA GLU A 47 -9.62 -10.17 4.88
C GLU A 47 -8.34 -10.13 4.05
N VAL A 48 -7.21 -9.83 4.68
CA VAL A 48 -5.93 -9.83 3.98
C VAL A 48 -5.72 -11.21 3.35
N ASP A 49 -5.28 -11.21 2.10
CA ASP A 49 -5.18 -12.42 1.30
C ASP A 49 -3.98 -13.26 1.74
N GLY A 50 -4.21 -14.58 1.92
CA GLY A 50 -3.16 -15.49 2.37
C GLY A 50 -1.98 -15.59 1.41
N PHE A 51 -2.21 -15.52 0.10
CA PHE A 51 -1.11 -15.51 -0.86
C PHE A 51 -0.30 -14.23 -0.77
N ALA A 52 -0.97 -13.11 -0.53
CA ALA A 52 -0.26 -11.84 -0.32
C ALA A 52 0.63 -11.93 0.91
N VAL A 53 0.10 -12.49 2.00
CA VAL A 53 0.89 -12.69 3.22
C VAL A 53 2.12 -13.56 2.92
N ALA A 54 1.92 -14.66 2.19
CA ALA A 54 3.00 -15.61 1.92
C ALA A 54 4.12 -14.99 1.09
N VAL A 55 3.78 -14.31 -0.01
CA VAL A 55 4.83 -13.77 -0.88
C VAL A 55 5.53 -12.58 -0.26
N CYS A 56 4.85 -11.82 0.57
CA CYS A 56 5.50 -10.72 1.27
C CYS A 56 6.43 -11.23 2.37
N ALA A 57 6.06 -12.32 3.03
CA ALA A 57 6.94 -12.92 4.03
C ALA A 57 8.26 -13.38 3.42
N GLU A 58 8.26 -13.76 2.15
CA GLU A 58 9.47 -14.19 1.45
C GLU A 58 10.56 -13.11 1.47
N ILE A 59 10.17 -11.87 1.54
CA ILE A 59 11.13 -10.76 1.53
C ILE A 59 11.09 -9.96 2.84
N GLY A 60 10.60 -10.59 3.89
CA GLY A 60 10.63 -9.98 5.22
C GLY A 60 9.55 -8.97 5.52
N VAL A 61 8.52 -8.90 4.68
CA VAL A 61 7.40 -8.00 4.90
C VAL A 61 6.27 -8.78 5.54
N ARG A 62 5.83 -8.35 6.71
CA ARG A 62 4.87 -9.09 7.53
C ARG A 62 3.48 -8.50 7.40
N LEU A 63 2.56 -9.24 6.77
CA LEU A 63 1.19 -8.80 6.58
C LEU A 63 0.16 -9.58 7.41
N GLU A 64 0.59 -10.56 8.17
CA GLU A 64 -0.36 -11.45 8.84
C GLU A 64 -1.26 -10.76 9.86
N ARG A 65 -0.87 -9.58 10.35
CA ARG A 65 -1.67 -8.84 11.30
C ARG A 65 -2.44 -7.67 10.68
N HIS A 66 -2.33 -7.54 9.37
CA HIS A 66 -3.03 -6.45 8.69
C HIS A 66 -4.54 -6.67 8.79
N ARG A 67 -5.27 -5.62 9.15
CA ARG A 67 -6.72 -5.63 9.15
C ARG A 67 -7.22 -4.80 8.00
N ALA A 68 -7.98 -5.45 7.11
CA ALA A 68 -8.57 -4.75 5.97
C ALA A 68 -9.59 -3.74 6.48
N ARG A 69 -9.60 -2.56 5.87
CA ARG A 69 -10.56 -1.52 6.23
C ARG A 69 -10.82 -0.64 5.02
N SER A 70 -11.94 0.06 5.06
CA SER A 70 -12.36 0.93 3.97
C SER A 70 -12.10 2.39 4.31
N PHE A 71 -12.19 3.26 3.31
CA PHE A 71 -12.16 4.70 3.55
C PHE A 71 -13.22 5.09 4.57
N GLU A 72 -14.41 4.54 4.44
CA GLU A 72 -15.51 4.90 5.31
C GLU A 72 -15.23 4.54 6.76
N GLU A 73 -14.66 3.36 6.98
CA GLU A 73 -14.30 2.94 8.34
C GLU A 73 -13.23 3.83 8.93
N MET A 74 -12.27 4.25 8.11
CA MET A 74 -11.22 5.13 8.60
C MET A 74 -11.80 6.46 9.04
N GLU A 75 -12.77 6.99 8.28
CA GLU A 75 -13.46 8.22 8.65
C GLU A 75 -14.23 8.05 9.95
N HIS A 76 -14.92 6.93 10.11
CA HIS A 76 -15.71 6.67 11.32
C HIS A 76 -14.85 6.55 12.56
N LEU A 77 -13.64 6.05 12.41
CA LEU A 77 -12.74 5.90 13.55
C LEU A 77 -12.04 7.19 13.91
N GLY A 78 -12.39 8.27 13.23
CA GLY A 78 -11.79 9.56 13.52
C GLY A 78 -10.37 9.70 12.99
N SER A 79 -9.94 8.75 12.19
CA SER A 79 -8.64 8.87 11.56
C SER A 79 -8.73 9.96 10.53
N GLU A 80 -7.72 10.80 10.50
CA GLU A 80 -7.79 11.99 9.66
C GLU A 80 -7.35 11.66 8.25
N LEU A 81 -8.32 11.36 7.40
CA LEU A 81 -8.02 11.28 5.97
C LEU A 81 -7.39 12.57 5.50
N SER A 82 -7.78 13.67 6.11
CA SER A 82 -7.22 14.98 5.78
C SER A 82 -5.75 15.10 6.18
N GLY A 83 -5.25 14.21 7.03
CA GLY A 83 -3.88 14.28 7.50
C GLY A 83 -2.85 13.66 6.56
N PHE A 84 -3.30 13.03 5.49
CA PHE A 84 -2.36 12.41 4.55
C PHE A 84 -1.93 13.42 3.50
N ASP A 85 -0.61 13.50 3.27
CA ASP A 85 -0.07 14.37 2.24
C ASP A 85 -0.28 13.80 0.85
N LEU A 86 -0.18 12.47 0.74
CA LEU A 86 -0.24 11.78 -0.55
C LEU A 86 -1.13 10.56 -0.43
N VAL A 87 -2.05 10.43 -1.37
CA VAL A 87 -2.88 9.22 -1.51
C VAL A 87 -2.49 8.56 -2.82
N VAL A 88 -2.12 7.29 -2.75
CA VAL A 88 -1.75 6.52 -3.93
C VAL A 88 -2.84 5.50 -4.20
N ALA A 89 -3.54 5.68 -5.31
CA ALA A 89 -4.60 4.79 -5.73
C ALA A 89 -4.06 3.76 -6.71
N MET A 90 -4.41 2.50 -6.50
CA MET A 90 -3.84 1.39 -7.27
C MET A 90 -4.88 0.67 -8.12
N SER A 91 -6.10 1.17 -8.14
CA SER A 91 -7.19 0.63 -8.95
C SER A 91 -8.09 1.77 -9.40
N PRO A 92 -8.85 1.58 -10.50
CA PRO A 92 -9.74 2.65 -10.97
C PRO A 92 -10.75 3.09 -9.91
N ALA A 93 -11.36 2.16 -9.19
CA ALA A 93 -12.34 2.52 -8.17
C ALA A 93 -11.72 3.32 -7.04
N SER A 94 -10.53 2.92 -6.60
CA SER A 94 -9.85 3.65 -5.54
C SER A 94 -9.38 5.03 -6.01
N GLN A 95 -9.03 5.16 -7.29
CA GLN A 95 -8.69 6.46 -7.84
C GLN A 95 -9.88 7.41 -7.78
N ARG A 96 -11.04 6.93 -8.19
CA ARG A 96 -12.25 7.77 -8.14
C ARG A 96 -12.55 8.20 -6.71
N ARG A 97 -12.43 7.28 -5.77
CA ARG A 97 -12.69 7.60 -4.36
C ARG A 97 -11.67 8.61 -3.82
N ALA A 98 -10.40 8.42 -4.17
CA ALA A 98 -9.34 9.32 -3.72
C ALA A 98 -9.50 10.72 -4.30
N LEU A 99 -9.84 10.81 -5.59
CA LEU A 99 -10.05 12.12 -6.21
C LEU A 99 -11.24 12.85 -5.59
N ASP A 100 -12.24 12.10 -5.15
CA ASP A 100 -13.39 12.71 -4.49
C ASP A 100 -12.98 13.38 -3.17
N MET A 101 -11.96 12.85 -2.50
CA MET A 101 -11.46 13.44 -1.27
C MET A 101 -10.85 14.82 -1.48
N THR A 102 -10.30 15.06 -2.67
CA THR A 102 -9.65 16.34 -2.94
C THR A 102 -10.63 17.51 -2.94
N ARG A 103 -11.93 17.21 -2.96
CA ARG A 103 -12.96 18.24 -2.85
C ARG A 103 -13.07 18.79 -1.44
N PHE A 104 -12.56 18.05 -0.44
CA PHE A 104 -12.71 18.42 0.96
C PHE A 104 -11.38 18.55 1.68
N TYR A 105 -10.34 17.89 1.19
CA TYR A 105 -9.05 17.83 1.87
C TYR A 105 -7.94 18.29 0.94
N HIS A 106 -6.94 18.90 1.53
CA HIS A 106 -5.78 19.37 0.79
C HIS A 106 -4.74 18.25 0.76
N LEU A 107 -4.77 17.45 -0.30
CA LEU A 107 -3.85 16.34 -0.46
C LEU A 107 -3.59 16.08 -1.94
N ASP A 108 -2.52 15.38 -2.22
CA ASP A 108 -2.17 14.99 -3.59
C ASP A 108 -2.60 13.56 -3.84
N VAL A 109 -3.02 13.26 -5.05
CA VAL A 109 -3.41 11.91 -5.45
C VAL A 109 -2.53 11.47 -6.61
N GLU A 110 -1.93 10.28 -6.48
CA GLU A 110 -1.22 9.64 -7.59
C GLU A 110 -1.93 8.34 -7.94
N TYR A 111 -1.86 7.96 -9.19
CA TYR A 111 -2.46 6.72 -9.65
C TYR A 111 -1.36 5.76 -10.09
N TRP A 112 -1.23 4.64 -9.37
CA TRP A 112 -0.28 3.58 -9.70
C TRP A 112 -1.10 2.35 -10.07
N PRO A 113 -1.54 2.20 -11.33
CA PRO A 113 -2.36 1.05 -11.71
C PRO A 113 -1.55 -0.23 -11.55
N VAL A 114 -2.09 -1.15 -10.77
CA VAL A 114 -1.48 -2.45 -10.54
C VAL A 114 -2.59 -3.48 -10.72
N MET A 115 -2.31 -4.49 -11.54
CA MET A 115 -3.31 -5.53 -11.79
C MET A 115 -3.52 -6.38 -10.55
N ASP A 116 -4.79 -6.67 -10.26
CA ASP A 116 -5.14 -7.55 -9.16
C ASP A 116 -4.73 -8.97 -9.51
N PRO A 117 -3.88 -9.63 -8.73
CA PRO A 117 -3.44 -10.99 -9.07
C PRO A 117 -4.47 -12.06 -8.74
N THR A 118 -5.54 -11.70 -8.05
CA THR A 118 -6.58 -12.66 -7.67
C THR A 118 -7.21 -13.27 -8.92
N GLY A 119 -7.19 -14.59 -8.99
CA GLY A 119 -7.83 -15.28 -10.10
C GLY A 119 -7.03 -15.35 -11.39
N LEU A 120 -5.80 -14.86 -11.42
CA LEU A 120 -4.99 -14.91 -12.63
C LEU A 120 -4.47 -16.31 -12.93
N ALA A 121 -4.45 -17.20 -11.96
CA ALA A 121 -4.00 -18.56 -12.13
C ALA A 121 -4.86 -19.49 -11.30
N GLU A 122 -4.85 -20.77 -11.64
CA GLU A 122 -5.70 -21.72 -10.95
C GLU A 122 -4.92 -22.61 -9.97
N ASP A 123 -3.68 -22.94 -10.29
CA ASP A 123 -2.90 -23.78 -9.40
C ASP A 123 -2.08 -22.93 -8.44
N ARG A 124 -1.59 -23.59 -7.39
CA ARG A 124 -0.87 -22.89 -6.33
C ARG A 124 0.39 -22.20 -6.84
N GLU A 125 1.16 -22.89 -7.66
CA GLU A 125 2.41 -22.32 -8.16
C GLU A 125 2.17 -21.10 -9.03
N GLY A 126 1.15 -21.17 -9.88
CA GLY A 126 0.78 -20.05 -10.73
C GLY A 126 0.28 -18.87 -9.91
N LYS A 127 -0.48 -19.15 -8.84
CA LYS A 127 -0.96 -18.08 -7.97
C LYS A 127 0.19 -17.41 -7.26
N LEU A 128 1.12 -18.18 -6.72
CA LEU A 128 2.28 -17.60 -6.05
C LEU A 128 3.08 -16.75 -7.01
N ALA A 129 3.26 -17.22 -8.24
CA ALA A 129 4.01 -16.46 -9.25
C ALA A 129 3.32 -15.15 -9.55
N ALA A 130 1.98 -15.14 -9.69
CA ALA A 130 1.23 -13.93 -9.97
C ALA A 130 1.33 -12.94 -8.81
N TYR A 131 1.22 -13.42 -7.59
CA TYR A 131 1.31 -12.55 -6.42
C TYR A 131 2.72 -11.99 -6.23
N ARG A 132 3.76 -12.80 -6.53
CA ARG A 132 5.14 -12.32 -6.48
C ARG A 132 5.36 -11.22 -7.51
N GLN A 133 4.81 -11.37 -8.68
CA GLN A 133 4.93 -10.37 -9.73
C GLN A 133 4.27 -9.05 -9.29
N THR A 134 3.09 -9.14 -8.68
CA THR A 134 2.41 -7.97 -8.16
C THR A 134 3.25 -7.29 -7.06
N ARG A 135 3.77 -8.08 -6.14
CA ARG A 135 4.63 -7.58 -5.06
C ARG A 135 5.84 -6.84 -5.63
N ASP A 136 6.52 -7.47 -6.60
CA ASP A 136 7.74 -6.87 -7.16
C ASP A 136 7.44 -5.63 -7.97
N GLN A 137 6.30 -5.61 -8.65
CA GLN A 137 5.87 -4.43 -9.39
C GLN A 137 5.62 -3.25 -8.45
N ILE A 138 4.98 -3.51 -7.33
CA ILE A 138 4.73 -2.45 -6.33
C ILE A 138 6.05 -1.98 -5.73
N ARG A 139 6.95 -2.91 -5.41
CA ARG A 139 8.24 -2.55 -4.86
C ARG A 139 9.02 -1.66 -5.82
N ASP A 140 9.04 -2.04 -7.09
CA ASP A 140 9.75 -1.26 -8.10
C ASP A 140 9.15 0.13 -8.24
N ARG A 141 7.84 0.23 -8.14
CA ARG A 141 7.17 1.52 -8.24
C ARG A 141 7.54 2.43 -7.08
N ILE A 142 7.62 1.86 -5.88
CA ILE A 142 8.03 2.63 -4.70
C ILE A 142 9.46 3.13 -4.87
N LEU A 143 10.37 2.26 -5.30
CA LEU A 143 11.76 2.63 -5.49
C LEU A 143 11.91 3.68 -6.58
N ASP A 144 11.13 3.56 -7.64
CA ASP A 144 11.19 4.50 -8.75
C ASP A 144 10.71 5.90 -8.31
N ARG A 145 9.69 5.94 -7.48
CA ARG A 145 9.09 7.20 -7.05
C ARG A 145 9.89 7.89 -5.94
N PHE A 146 10.37 7.13 -4.98
CA PHE A 146 11.00 7.69 -3.78
C PHE A 146 12.51 7.46 -3.71
N GLY A 147 13.05 6.67 -4.63
CA GLY A 147 14.46 6.35 -4.61
C GLY A 147 14.78 5.25 -3.62
N PRO A 148 16.03 4.84 -3.55
CA PRO A 148 16.42 3.78 -2.62
C PRO A 148 16.29 4.27 -1.18
N PRO A 149 16.05 3.36 -0.23
CA PRO A 149 16.03 3.72 1.17
C PRO A 149 17.35 4.39 1.54
N SER A 150 17.26 5.44 2.35
CA SER A 150 18.46 6.15 2.74
C SER A 150 19.31 5.29 3.66
N ALA A 151 20.56 5.65 3.77
CA ALA A 151 21.48 4.91 4.61
C ALA A 151 21.33 5.23 6.09
N ALA A 152 20.33 5.94 6.45
CA ALA A 152 20.09 6.23 7.85
C ALA A 152 19.92 4.98 8.70
N PRO A 153 20.06 3.83 8.14
CA PRO A 153 20.00 2.62 8.94
C PRO A 153 20.92 2.64 10.14
N ALA A 154 21.84 3.51 10.14
CA ALA A 154 22.69 3.64 11.32
C ALA A 154 21.86 3.70 12.59
N LYS A 155 20.75 4.36 12.54
CA LYS A 155 19.92 4.46 13.72
C LYS A 155 19.19 3.17 14.03
N LEU A 156 19.06 2.32 13.08
CA LEU A 156 18.41 1.04 13.28
C LEU A 156 19.35 0.07 13.97
N GLN A 157 20.61 0.33 13.85
CA GLN A 157 21.62 -0.56 14.37
C GLN A 157 21.87 -0.36 15.84
N ARG A 158 21.41 0.72 16.36
CA ARG A 158 21.66 0.97 17.77
C ARG A 158 20.77 0.16 18.67
N ILE A 159 19.98 -0.58 18.11
CA ILE A 159 19.08 -1.38 18.90
C ILE A 159 19.75 -2.19 19.96
#